data_c0e5489940e4269cbcf9aa1304489c3d
#
_entry.id   c0e5489940e4269cbcf9aa1304489c3d
#
_cell.length_a   1.000
_cell.length_b   1.000
_cell.length_c   1.000
_cell.angle_alpha   90.00
_cell.angle_beta   90.00
_cell.angle_gamma   90.00
#
_symmetry.space_group_name_H-M   'P 1'
#
loop_
_entity.id
_entity.type
_entity.pdbx_description
1 polymer ?
#
loop_
_entity_poly.entity_id
_entity_poly.type
_entity_poly.pdbx_seq_one_letter_code
_entity_poly.pdbx_strand_id
1 'polypeptide(L)'
;MDLATASPPGSAALLAPQIQAAEAARLAGEAARATDLLLEVLELAPWSPAALMVLARSHQEAGRLGAAAILLARIVAVDPANHTAIREAARVALNRGDIAGALAHARNAVRSDPLSADAHHLLGLALTEANRPVPGEHHYRRALSLPGGRTPLVLANLAWNLKTQGRITESRALYGESRTAAPGVLTTLLGEARMEEAAGSLDRAAAVLDEARALAPGSEAVQLAEAVVAARRGAREHALALLDGMQGADADAPAVLMEKGRLLDRMGRSAEAFAAWDAGKRRLRELTGHSYEAEAAADQAARLRGFFTPERRRLLPRAPVAAGPQPIFVLGFPRSGTTLVEQTLSAHPAIAAGDELPLIGDLAAMVPRVLSSPLGYPEALADLWMGDEADGLETLRDHYLRRVRGMGIVGPGQGWFTDKMPLNEQHLGLIGMVFPASPLILLVRHPLDVVLSVFGNELTHGFRCAFALEDAARHFALTADLVAHYRATLALRLLPVRYEDLVDDQEATVRRMLAFLGLSFDRACLAPHANRRYARTASYAQVAEPLYDRSRHRYRAYLEQLAPVIPILEPAMARLGYSI
;
A
#
# COMPACT_ATOMS: atom_id res chain seq x y z
N MET A 1 1.40 23.08 34.44
CA MET A 1 1.12 22.09 35.50
C MET A 1 2.33 21.16 35.52
N ASP A 2 3.26 21.39 36.45
CA ASP A 2 4.53 20.67 36.54
C ASP A 2 4.29 19.20 36.88
N LEU A 3 4.61 18.30 35.93
CA LEU A 3 4.49 16.84 36.08
C LEU A 3 5.77 16.18 36.59
N ALA A 4 6.61 16.93 37.29
CA ALA A 4 7.87 16.43 37.84
C ALA A 4 7.75 16.09 39.33
N THR A 5 6.89 15.12 39.69
CA THR A 5 7.07 14.40 40.93
C THR A 5 7.69 13.03 40.64
N ALA A 6 9.02 13.04 40.47
CA ALA A 6 9.82 11.82 40.48
C ALA A 6 9.57 11.10 41.80
N SER A 7 9.17 9.83 41.76
CA SER A 7 9.08 8.97 42.94
C SER A 7 10.42 9.01 43.69
N PRO A 8 10.43 9.05 45.04
CA PRO A 8 11.67 9.09 45.81
C PRO A 8 12.55 7.87 45.45
N PRO A 9 13.87 8.03 45.38
CA PRO A 9 14.80 7.00 44.85
C PRO A 9 14.84 5.68 45.63
N GLY A 10 14.06 5.52 46.68
CA GLY A 10 13.91 4.28 47.45
C GLY A 10 12.68 3.43 47.11
N SER A 11 11.67 3.98 46.44
CA SER A 11 10.42 3.26 46.19
C SER A 11 10.54 2.20 45.07
N ALA A 12 11.39 2.42 44.08
CA ALA A 12 11.57 1.49 42.96
C ALA A 12 12.18 0.14 43.40
N ALA A 13 13.09 0.14 44.38
CA ALA A 13 13.69 -1.07 44.90
C ALA A 13 12.70 -1.90 45.78
N LEU A 14 11.79 -1.23 46.45
CA LEU A 14 10.76 -1.89 47.27
C LEU A 14 9.66 -2.57 46.46
N LEU A 15 9.38 -2.08 45.25
CA LEU A 15 8.35 -2.61 44.34
C LEU A 15 8.87 -3.64 43.35
N ALA A 16 10.19 -3.79 43.23
CA ALA A 16 10.81 -4.73 42.30
C ALA A 16 10.33 -6.20 42.45
N PRO A 17 10.18 -6.74 43.67
CA PRO A 17 9.68 -8.12 43.85
C PRO A 17 8.26 -8.32 43.37
N GLN A 18 7.36 -7.33 43.56
CA GLN A 18 5.98 -7.40 43.06
C GLN A 18 5.93 -7.33 41.51
N ILE A 19 6.76 -6.48 40.89
CA ILE A 19 6.88 -6.41 39.44
C ILE A 19 7.42 -7.73 38.87
N GLN A 20 8.39 -8.35 39.54
CA GLN A 20 8.90 -9.68 39.14
C GLN A 20 7.84 -10.77 39.30
N ALA A 21 7.06 -10.74 40.38
CA ALA A 21 5.95 -11.65 40.58
C ALA A 21 4.87 -11.48 39.52
N ALA A 22 4.56 -10.25 39.13
CA ALA A 22 3.62 -9.96 38.05
C ALA A 22 4.13 -10.46 36.71
N GLU A 23 5.41 -10.27 36.37
CA GLU A 23 6.01 -10.82 35.16
C GLU A 23 6.01 -12.36 35.14
N ALA A 24 6.29 -13.00 36.27
CA ALA A 24 6.19 -14.44 36.42
C ALA A 24 4.75 -14.95 36.20
N ALA A 25 3.75 -14.27 36.78
CA ALA A 25 2.33 -14.59 36.62
C ALA A 25 1.92 -14.42 35.13
N ARG A 26 2.36 -13.35 34.45
CA ARG A 26 2.13 -13.13 33.02
C ARG A 26 2.70 -14.27 32.19
N LEU A 27 3.95 -14.68 32.43
CA LEU A 27 4.62 -15.79 31.73
C LEU A 27 3.94 -17.14 31.99
N ALA A 28 3.30 -17.30 33.16
CA ALA A 28 2.50 -18.49 33.49
C ALA A 28 1.08 -18.45 32.90
N GLY A 29 0.70 -17.39 32.15
CA GLY A 29 -0.64 -17.22 31.57
C GLY A 29 -1.70 -16.74 32.56
N GLU A 30 -1.31 -16.36 33.79
CA GLU A 30 -2.19 -15.88 34.86
C GLU A 30 -2.46 -14.36 34.70
N ALA A 31 -3.07 -13.95 33.57
CA ALA A 31 -3.18 -12.55 33.18
C ALA A 31 -3.93 -11.67 34.21
N ALA A 32 -4.97 -12.20 34.86
CA ALA A 32 -5.70 -11.48 35.93
C ALA A 32 -4.80 -11.17 37.13
N ARG A 33 -4.12 -12.19 37.65
CA ARG A 33 -3.18 -12.05 38.78
C ARG A 33 -2.03 -11.10 38.44
N ALA A 34 -1.48 -11.16 37.22
CA ALA A 34 -0.45 -10.22 36.79
C ALA A 34 -0.98 -8.78 36.78
N THR A 35 -2.22 -8.57 36.34
CA THR A 35 -2.86 -7.25 36.33
C THR A 35 -3.09 -6.72 37.73
N ASP A 36 -3.61 -7.53 38.65
CA ASP A 36 -3.89 -7.12 40.05
C ASP A 36 -2.60 -6.68 40.74
N LEU A 37 -1.52 -7.49 40.65
CA LEU A 37 -0.21 -7.14 41.22
C LEU A 37 0.35 -5.82 40.63
N LEU A 38 0.13 -5.58 39.35
CA LEU A 38 0.61 -4.35 38.69
C LEU A 38 -0.22 -3.13 39.09
N LEU A 39 -1.53 -3.29 39.33
CA LEU A 39 -2.38 -2.19 39.79
C LEU A 39 -1.95 -1.74 41.21
N GLU A 40 -1.67 -2.67 42.10
CA GLU A 40 -1.12 -2.34 43.43
C GLU A 40 0.21 -1.56 43.35
N VAL A 41 1.11 -1.99 42.43
CA VAL A 41 2.37 -1.27 42.18
C VAL A 41 2.11 0.14 41.63
N LEU A 42 1.16 0.26 40.68
CA LEU A 42 0.86 1.53 40.01
C LEU A 42 0.08 2.52 40.90
N GLU A 43 -0.62 2.04 41.95
CA GLU A 43 -1.19 2.91 42.98
C GLU A 43 -0.07 3.63 43.76
N LEU A 44 1.02 2.93 44.07
CA LEU A 44 2.17 3.48 44.80
C LEU A 44 3.15 4.23 43.87
N ALA A 45 3.31 3.77 42.62
CA ALA A 45 4.24 4.33 41.64
C ALA A 45 3.58 4.42 40.25
N PRO A 46 2.69 5.41 40.03
CA PRO A 46 1.87 5.51 38.80
C PRO A 46 2.67 5.62 37.50
N TRP A 47 3.92 6.01 37.59
CA TRP A 47 4.83 6.26 36.47
C TRP A 47 5.98 5.25 36.40
N SER A 48 5.89 4.11 37.10
CA SER A 48 6.93 3.07 37.05
C SER A 48 7.07 2.48 35.62
N PRO A 49 8.16 2.74 34.89
CA PRO A 49 8.35 2.21 33.53
C PRO A 49 8.32 0.68 33.51
N ALA A 50 8.87 0.04 34.53
CA ALA A 50 8.92 -1.42 34.63
C ALA A 50 7.51 -2.03 34.80
N ALA A 51 6.69 -1.49 35.71
CA ALA A 51 5.31 -1.96 35.89
C ALA A 51 4.45 -1.70 34.66
N LEU A 52 4.53 -0.49 34.08
CA LEU A 52 3.83 -0.13 32.85
C LEU A 52 4.24 -1.04 31.65
N MET A 53 5.52 -1.45 31.57
CA MET A 53 6.01 -2.35 30.52
C MET A 53 5.40 -3.75 30.65
N VAL A 54 5.36 -4.32 31.86
CA VAL A 54 4.75 -5.65 32.06
C VAL A 54 3.25 -5.60 31.77
N LEU A 55 2.56 -4.54 32.19
CA LEU A 55 1.14 -4.35 31.86
C LEU A 55 0.89 -4.17 30.37
N ALA A 56 1.75 -3.43 29.66
CA ALA A 56 1.66 -3.27 28.20
C ALA A 56 1.81 -4.61 27.48
N ARG A 57 2.76 -5.46 27.89
CA ARG A 57 2.94 -6.80 27.34
C ARG A 57 1.72 -7.69 27.61
N SER A 58 1.17 -7.65 28.82
CA SER A 58 -0.06 -8.38 29.16
C SER A 58 -1.23 -7.96 28.27
N HIS A 59 -1.36 -6.67 27.97
CA HIS A 59 -2.37 -6.18 27.02
C HIS A 59 -2.10 -6.62 25.57
N GLN A 60 -0.83 -6.67 25.13
CA GLN A 60 -0.48 -7.18 23.79
C GLN A 60 -0.89 -8.65 23.63
N GLU A 61 -0.56 -9.50 24.61
CA GLU A 61 -0.89 -10.93 24.61
C GLU A 61 -2.41 -11.16 24.64
N ALA A 62 -3.16 -10.28 25.30
CA ALA A 62 -4.62 -10.30 25.31
C ALA A 62 -5.26 -9.63 24.06
N GLY A 63 -4.47 -9.24 23.05
CA GLY A 63 -4.97 -8.57 21.85
C GLY A 63 -5.44 -7.12 22.06
N ARG A 64 -5.31 -6.57 23.27
CA ARG A 64 -5.73 -5.19 23.61
C ARG A 64 -4.66 -4.17 23.22
N LEU A 65 -4.34 -4.13 21.91
CA LEU A 65 -3.23 -3.32 21.37
C LEU A 65 -3.38 -1.81 21.60
N GLY A 66 -4.63 -1.30 21.69
CA GLY A 66 -4.88 0.11 22.00
C GLY A 66 -4.44 0.49 23.42
N ALA A 67 -4.76 -0.35 24.41
CA ALA A 67 -4.33 -0.16 25.79
C ALA A 67 -2.79 -0.26 25.91
N ALA A 68 -2.17 -1.23 25.26
CA ALA A 68 -0.73 -1.36 25.22
C ALA A 68 -0.04 -0.09 24.65
N ALA A 69 -0.58 0.48 23.57
CA ALA A 69 -0.04 1.70 22.97
C ALA A 69 -0.07 2.90 23.94
N ILE A 70 -1.16 3.07 24.70
CA ILE A 70 -1.28 4.14 25.71
C ILE A 70 -0.22 3.99 26.80
N LEU A 71 -0.02 2.76 27.31
CA LEU A 71 0.97 2.50 28.35
C LEU A 71 2.39 2.74 27.87
N LEU A 72 2.72 2.30 26.66
CA LEU A 72 4.03 2.52 26.04
C LEU A 72 4.30 4.02 25.79
N ALA A 73 3.28 4.76 25.36
CA ALA A 73 3.38 6.22 25.22
C ALA A 73 3.67 6.91 26.58
N ARG A 74 3.05 6.44 27.68
CA ARG A 74 3.34 6.94 29.03
C ARG A 74 4.79 6.66 29.43
N ILE A 75 5.32 5.46 29.13
CA ILE A 75 6.74 5.14 29.42
C ILE A 75 7.65 6.09 28.67
N VAL A 76 7.44 6.27 27.37
CA VAL A 76 8.28 7.14 26.52
C VAL A 76 8.18 8.62 26.93
N ALA A 77 7.03 9.05 27.47
CA ALA A 77 6.87 10.42 27.98
C ALA A 77 7.69 10.67 29.27
N VAL A 78 7.81 9.66 30.13
CA VAL A 78 8.57 9.73 31.40
C VAL A 78 10.06 9.44 31.18
N ASP A 79 10.36 8.48 30.32
CA ASP A 79 11.72 8.05 29.98
C ASP A 79 11.89 8.01 28.46
N PRO A 80 12.20 9.16 27.84
CA PRO A 80 12.41 9.24 26.39
C PRO A 80 13.60 8.43 25.86
N ALA A 81 14.49 7.98 26.76
CA ALA A 81 15.63 7.14 26.43
C ALA A 81 15.33 5.63 26.58
N ASN A 82 14.10 5.26 26.93
CA ASN A 82 13.73 3.86 27.06
C ASN A 82 13.66 3.16 25.71
N HIS A 83 14.81 2.69 25.24
CA HIS A 83 14.94 2.02 23.93
C HIS A 83 13.97 0.83 23.77
N THR A 84 13.70 0.11 24.84
CA THR A 84 12.77 -1.03 24.82
C THR A 84 11.34 -0.57 24.59
N ALA A 85 10.88 0.44 25.33
CA ALA A 85 9.53 0.98 25.17
C ALA A 85 9.31 1.57 23.77
N ILE A 86 10.32 2.26 23.22
CA ILE A 86 10.26 2.82 21.86
C ILE A 86 10.12 1.72 20.81
N ARG A 87 10.89 0.63 20.93
CA ARG A 87 10.78 -0.52 20.02
C ARG A 87 9.44 -1.24 20.15
N GLU A 88 8.97 -1.47 21.37
CA GLU A 88 7.66 -2.07 21.59
C GLU A 88 6.52 -1.19 21.05
N ALA A 89 6.61 0.14 21.18
CA ALA A 89 5.64 1.05 20.58
C ALA A 89 5.60 0.93 19.05
N ALA A 90 6.75 0.78 18.39
CA ALA A 90 6.83 0.53 16.95
C ALA A 90 6.14 -0.81 16.58
N ARG A 91 6.38 -1.87 17.37
CA ARG A 91 5.79 -3.20 17.14
C ARG A 91 4.28 -3.19 17.34
N VAL A 92 3.80 -2.55 18.40
CA VAL A 92 2.35 -2.40 18.67
C VAL A 92 1.68 -1.59 17.56
N ALA A 93 2.30 -0.52 17.09
CA ALA A 93 1.77 0.29 15.99
C ALA A 93 1.66 -0.53 14.68
N LEU A 94 2.69 -1.34 14.35
CA LEU A 94 2.65 -2.28 13.21
C LEU A 94 1.48 -3.27 13.34
N ASN A 95 1.33 -3.90 14.51
CA ASN A 95 0.27 -4.88 14.75
C ASN A 95 -1.14 -4.26 14.70
N ARG A 96 -1.26 -2.95 14.97
CA ARG A 96 -2.51 -2.19 14.83
C ARG A 96 -2.78 -1.71 13.39
N GLY A 97 -1.84 -1.87 12.48
CA GLY A 97 -1.91 -1.26 11.15
C GLY A 97 -1.72 0.26 11.15
N ASP A 98 -1.27 0.85 12.26
CA ASP A 98 -0.90 2.27 12.34
C ASP A 98 0.50 2.48 11.75
N ILE A 99 0.56 2.51 10.42
CA ILE A 99 1.83 2.60 9.69
C ILE A 99 2.53 3.94 9.94
N ALA A 100 1.79 5.02 10.11
CA ALA A 100 2.36 6.34 10.41
C ALA A 100 3.03 6.36 11.79
N GLY A 101 2.34 5.86 12.82
CA GLY A 101 2.89 5.69 14.16
C GLY A 101 4.07 4.72 14.18
N ALA A 102 3.98 3.61 13.48
CA ALA A 102 5.07 2.64 13.36
C ALA A 102 6.34 3.26 12.77
N LEU A 103 6.21 4.04 11.69
CA LEU A 103 7.33 4.77 11.09
C LEU A 103 7.95 5.79 12.05
N ALA A 104 7.12 6.53 12.78
CA ALA A 104 7.58 7.52 13.75
C ALA A 104 8.37 6.85 14.88
N HIS A 105 7.82 5.81 15.50
CA HIS A 105 8.44 5.07 16.58
C HIS A 105 9.70 4.32 16.12
N ALA A 106 9.68 3.65 14.97
CA ALA A 106 10.83 2.93 14.45
C ALA A 106 12.00 3.87 14.07
N ARG A 107 11.71 5.05 13.51
CA ARG A 107 12.74 6.08 13.28
C ARG A 107 13.33 6.59 14.59
N ASN A 108 12.49 6.78 15.60
CA ASN A 108 12.96 7.16 16.93
C ASN A 108 13.83 6.05 17.53
N ALA A 109 13.46 4.77 17.39
CA ALA A 109 14.26 3.64 17.85
C ALA A 109 15.66 3.62 17.23
N VAL A 110 15.75 3.80 15.90
CA VAL A 110 17.07 3.86 15.19
C VAL A 110 17.86 5.10 15.61
N ARG A 111 17.21 6.23 15.85
CA ARG A 111 17.89 7.46 16.28
C ARG A 111 18.44 7.31 17.69
N SER A 112 17.69 6.67 18.60
CA SER A 112 18.09 6.48 19.99
C SER A 112 19.15 5.38 20.16
N ASP A 113 19.15 4.37 19.28
CA ASP A 113 20.13 3.28 19.26
C ASP A 113 20.47 2.85 17.82
N PRO A 114 21.42 3.55 17.16
CA PRO A 114 21.79 3.28 15.77
C PRO A 114 22.51 1.94 15.54
N LEU A 115 22.89 1.24 16.60
CA LEU A 115 23.55 -0.06 16.53
C LEU A 115 22.60 -1.22 16.88
N SER A 116 21.34 -0.94 17.16
CA SER A 116 20.33 -1.96 17.42
C SER A 116 19.86 -2.63 16.13
N ALA A 117 20.15 -3.91 15.99
CA ALA A 117 19.64 -4.72 14.87
C ALA A 117 18.10 -4.77 14.86
N ASP A 118 17.46 -4.86 16.03
CA ASP A 118 16.00 -4.88 16.17
C ASP A 118 15.36 -3.54 15.76
N ALA A 119 15.98 -2.41 16.12
CA ALA A 119 15.49 -1.10 15.68
C ALA A 119 15.52 -0.94 14.16
N HIS A 120 16.61 -1.36 13.53
CA HIS A 120 16.73 -1.37 12.07
C HIS A 120 15.75 -2.36 11.42
N HIS A 121 15.55 -3.54 12.00
CA HIS A 121 14.54 -4.50 11.54
C HIS A 121 13.13 -3.90 11.56
N LEU A 122 12.72 -3.30 12.68
CA LEU A 122 11.41 -2.64 12.82
C LEU A 122 11.22 -1.50 11.82
N LEU A 123 12.26 -0.69 11.58
CA LEU A 123 12.17 0.38 10.58
C LEU A 123 12.11 -0.19 9.15
N GLY A 124 12.83 -1.27 8.87
CA GLY A 124 12.71 -2.00 7.60
C GLY A 124 11.29 -2.51 7.36
N LEU A 125 10.68 -3.09 8.38
CA LEU A 125 9.29 -3.58 8.32
C LEU A 125 8.30 -2.43 8.14
N ALA A 126 8.37 -1.39 8.96
CA ALA A 126 7.48 -0.23 8.85
C ALA A 126 7.59 0.47 7.47
N LEU A 127 8.79 0.55 6.91
CA LEU A 127 9.00 1.11 5.57
C LEU A 127 8.41 0.21 4.47
N THR A 128 8.51 -1.12 4.62
CA THR A 128 7.93 -2.08 3.68
C THR A 128 6.40 -1.97 3.68
N GLU A 129 5.79 -1.94 4.86
CA GLU A 129 4.34 -1.75 5.03
C GLU A 129 3.86 -0.37 4.54
N ALA A 130 4.71 0.65 4.64
CA ALA A 130 4.47 1.97 4.06
C ALA A 130 4.67 2.04 2.53
N ASN A 131 4.80 0.88 1.85
CA ASN A 131 5.11 0.77 0.43
C ASN A 131 6.41 1.51 0.00
N ARG A 132 7.39 1.51 0.89
CA ARG A 132 8.74 2.08 0.66
C ARG A 132 9.81 0.98 0.76
N PRO A 133 9.77 -0.04 -0.11
CA PRO A 133 10.61 -1.24 0.06
C PRO A 133 12.11 -0.97 -0.11
N VAL A 134 12.51 -0.03 -0.97
CA VAL A 134 13.94 0.26 -1.20
C VAL A 134 14.63 0.81 0.07
N PRO A 135 14.13 1.87 0.74
CA PRO A 135 14.69 2.24 2.02
C PRO A 135 14.47 1.17 3.11
N GLY A 136 13.39 0.37 3.02
CA GLY A 136 13.19 -0.79 3.90
C GLY A 136 14.32 -1.81 3.77
N GLU A 137 14.71 -2.17 2.55
CA GLU A 137 15.83 -3.06 2.28
C GLU A 137 17.14 -2.57 2.91
N HIS A 138 17.42 -1.26 2.79
CA HIS A 138 18.63 -0.69 3.41
C HIS A 138 18.67 -0.99 4.92
N HIS A 139 17.55 -0.81 5.61
CA HIS A 139 17.48 -1.07 7.04
C HIS A 139 17.54 -2.55 7.38
N TYR A 140 16.92 -3.45 6.62
CA TYR A 140 17.10 -4.90 6.81
C TYR A 140 18.55 -5.34 6.61
N ARG A 141 19.22 -4.87 5.54
CA ARG A 141 20.63 -5.18 5.32
C ARG A 141 21.51 -4.63 6.43
N ARG A 142 21.19 -3.45 6.95
CA ARG A 142 21.87 -2.91 8.12
C ARG A 142 21.66 -3.78 9.36
N ALA A 143 20.42 -4.21 9.63
CA ALA A 143 20.13 -5.15 10.71
C ALA A 143 20.97 -6.43 10.60
N LEU A 144 21.02 -7.05 9.42
CA LEU A 144 21.81 -8.26 9.15
C LEU A 144 23.33 -8.06 9.37
N SER A 145 23.84 -6.85 9.23
CA SER A 145 25.27 -6.52 9.43
C SER A 145 25.63 -6.25 10.90
N LEU A 146 24.65 -6.11 11.79
CA LEU A 146 24.85 -5.82 13.20
C LEU A 146 24.88 -7.11 14.04
N PRO A 147 25.58 -7.09 15.20
CA PRO A 147 25.61 -8.25 16.09
C PRO A 147 24.19 -8.74 16.46
N GLY A 148 23.97 -10.05 16.39
CA GLY A 148 22.66 -10.67 16.68
C GLY A 148 21.56 -10.39 15.65
N GLY A 149 21.82 -9.65 14.60
CA GLY A 149 20.82 -9.26 13.61
C GLY A 149 20.54 -10.28 12.51
N ARG A 150 21.44 -11.25 12.28
CA ARG A 150 21.25 -12.30 11.26
C ARG A 150 20.34 -13.42 11.81
N THR A 151 19.08 -13.09 11.96
CA THR A 151 18.05 -14.03 12.45
C THR A 151 17.19 -14.54 11.29
N PRO A 152 16.59 -15.75 11.41
CA PRO A 152 15.66 -16.28 10.40
C PRO A 152 14.51 -15.31 10.08
N LEU A 153 13.99 -14.62 11.08
CA LEU A 153 12.93 -13.64 10.92
C LEU A 153 13.36 -12.43 10.06
N VAL A 154 14.54 -11.88 10.31
CA VAL A 154 15.05 -10.74 9.52
C VAL A 154 15.32 -11.16 8.08
N LEU A 155 15.85 -12.39 7.85
CA LEU A 155 16.04 -12.95 6.52
C LEU A 155 14.71 -13.10 5.77
N ALA A 156 13.68 -13.67 6.42
CA ALA A 156 12.35 -13.87 5.83
C ALA A 156 11.68 -12.51 5.50
N ASN A 157 11.80 -11.52 6.39
CA ASN A 157 11.24 -10.19 6.15
C ASN A 157 11.98 -9.42 5.04
N LEU A 158 13.30 -9.58 4.93
CA LEU A 158 14.04 -9.07 3.77
C LEU A 158 13.65 -9.79 2.49
N ALA A 159 13.44 -11.11 2.53
CA ALA A 159 12.95 -11.87 1.39
C ALA A 159 11.59 -11.35 0.92
N TRP A 160 10.65 -11.12 1.84
CA TRP A 160 9.36 -10.49 1.53
C TRP A 160 9.51 -9.09 0.93
N ASN A 161 10.38 -8.28 1.50
CA ASN A 161 10.68 -6.94 0.98
C ASN A 161 11.22 -7.00 -0.47
N LEU A 162 12.14 -7.92 -0.76
CA LEU A 162 12.67 -8.11 -2.12
C LEU A 162 11.61 -8.64 -3.09
N LYS A 163 10.71 -9.52 -2.62
CA LYS A 163 9.54 -9.94 -3.41
C LYS A 163 8.70 -8.73 -3.81
N THR A 164 8.43 -7.80 -2.90
CA THR A 164 7.68 -6.59 -3.23
C THR A 164 8.42 -5.69 -4.24
N GLN A 165 9.73 -5.83 -4.36
CA GLN A 165 10.55 -5.17 -5.39
C GLN A 165 10.66 -5.96 -6.70
N GLY A 166 10.03 -7.15 -6.80
CA GLY A 166 10.12 -8.02 -7.98
C GLY A 166 11.44 -8.80 -8.08
N ARG A 167 12.31 -8.73 -7.07
CA ARG A 167 13.61 -9.43 -7.02
C ARG A 167 13.43 -10.87 -6.52
N ILE A 168 12.67 -11.66 -7.29
CA ILE A 168 12.23 -13.00 -6.90
C ILE A 168 13.38 -13.96 -6.63
N THR A 169 14.44 -13.93 -7.46
CA THR A 169 15.60 -14.82 -7.30
C THR A 169 16.30 -14.59 -5.96
N GLU A 170 16.52 -13.34 -5.58
CA GLU A 170 17.15 -12.99 -4.31
C GLU A 170 16.23 -13.30 -3.12
N SER A 171 14.94 -13.00 -3.28
CA SER A 171 13.91 -13.35 -2.29
C SER A 171 13.92 -14.85 -1.99
N ARG A 172 13.92 -15.68 -3.03
CA ARG A 172 13.95 -17.15 -2.90
C ARG A 172 15.22 -17.63 -2.17
N ALA A 173 16.38 -17.07 -2.50
CA ALA A 173 17.64 -17.41 -1.82
C ALA A 173 17.58 -17.12 -0.32
N LEU A 174 17.02 -15.98 0.08
CA LEU A 174 16.90 -15.58 1.49
C LEU A 174 15.85 -16.41 2.25
N TYR A 175 14.74 -16.79 1.62
CA TYR A 175 13.82 -17.75 2.22
C TYR A 175 14.50 -19.10 2.45
N GLY A 176 15.28 -19.60 1.49
CA GLY A 176 16.07 -20.82 1.65
C GLY A 176 17.07 -20.73 2.80
N GLU A 177 17.77 -19.61 2.94
CA GLU A 177 18.67 -19.36 4.07
C GLU A 177 17.93 -19.31 5.41
N SER A 178 16.78 -18.60 5.47
CA SER A 178 15.95 -18.52 6.68
C SER A 178 15.48 -19.91 7.12
N ARG A 179 15.02 -20.74 6.17
CA ARG A 179 14.60 -22.13 6.45
C ARG A 179 15.73 -23.03 6.90
N THR A 180 16.93 -22.86 6.35
CA THR A 180 18.12 -23.60 6.77
C THR A 180 18.49 -23.25 8.21
N ALA A 181 18.40 -21.96 8.58
CA ALA A 181 18.73 -21.48 9.91
C ALA A 181 17.68 -21.87 10.98
N ALA A 182 16.39 -21.92 10.59
CA ALA A 182 15.28 -22.35 11.46
C ALA A 182 14.25 -23.14 10.63
N PRO A 183 14.41 -24.47 10.53
CA PRO A 183 13.41 -25.31 9.88
C PRO A 183 12.07 -25.29 10.61
N GLY A 184 10.98 -25.37 9.86
CA GLY A 184 9.64 -25.52 10.44
C GLY A 184 9.05 -24.25 11.05
N VAL A 185 9.48 -23.06 10.63
CA VAL A 185 8.84 -21.80 10.99
C VAL A 185 7.68 -21.53 10.04
N LEU A 186 6.45 -21.70 10.51
CA LEU A 186 5.23 -21.58 9.71
C LEU A 186 5.12 -20.27 8.95
N THR A 187 5.44 -19.13 9.59
CA THR A 187 5.39 -17.82 8.94
C THR A 187 6.37 -17.66 7.78
N THR A 188 7.55 -18.31 7.87
CA THR A 188 8.53 -18.34 6.79
C THR A 188 8.01 -19.18 5.61
N LEU A 189 7.43 -20.36 5.88
CA LEU A 189 6.85 -21.22 4.84
C LEU A 189 5.69 -20.52 4.12
N LEU A 190 4.77 -19.90 4.85
CA LEU A 190 3.67 -19.13 4.27
C LEU A 190 4.16 -17.93 3.44
N GLY A 191 5.19 -17.24 3.91
CA GLY A 191 5.81 -16.13 3.17
C GLY A 191 6.46 -16.61 1.86
N GLU A 192 7.19 -17.72 1.90
CA GLU A 192 7.79 -18.34 0.71
C GLU A 192 6.72 -18.83 -0.27
N ALA A 193 5.69 -19.52 0.21
CA ALA A 193 4.59 -19.99 -0.65
C ALA A 193 3.90 -18.83 -1.38
N ARG A 194 3.62 -17.72 -0.68
CA ARG A 194 3.05 -16.51 -1.28
C ARG A 194 4.02 -15.84 -2.27
N MET A 195 5.31 -15.92 -2.05
CA MET A 195 6.31 -15.42 -2.99
C MET A 195 6.34 -16.28 -4.26
N GLU A 196 6.34 -17.61 -4.13
CA GLU A 196 6.32 -18.53 -5.27
C GLU A 196 5.00 -18.47 -6.05
N GLU A 197 3.85 -18.29 -5.34
CA GLU A 197 2.55 -18.05 -5.97
C GLU A 197 2.58 -16.77 -6.81
N ALA A 198 3.07 -15.67 -6.25
CA ALA A 198 3.18 -14.39 -6.94
C ALA A 198 4.14 -14.45 -8.13
N ALA A 199 5.17 -15.28 -8.06
CA ALA A 199 6.11 -15.56 -9.15
C ALA A 199 5.55 -16.49 -10.24
N GLY A 200 4.33 -17.03 -10.05
CA GLY A 200 3.73 -18.01 -10.96
C GLY A 200 4.32 -19.44 -10.85
N SER A 201 5.19 -19.69 -9.87
CA SER A 201 5.80 -20.99 -9.60
C SER A 201 4.87 -21.86 -8.74
N LEU A 202 3.66 -22.15 -9.25
CA LEU A 202 2.57 -22.75 -8.47
C LEU A 202 2.91 -24.14 -7.91
N ASP A 203 3.76 -24.92 -8.60
CA ASP A 203 4.18 -26.23 -8.10
C ASP A 203 5.12 -26.10 -6.89
N ARG A 204 6.00 -25.11 -6.89
CA ARG A 204 6.84 -24.82 -5.73
C ARG A 204 6.01 -24.29 -4.56
N ALA A 205 5.07 -23.38 -4.85
CA ALA A 205 4.15 -22.88 -3.83
C ALA A 205 3.40 -24.03 -3.14
N ALA A 206 2.86 -24.98 -3.91
CA ALA A 206 2.17 -26.14 -3.37
C ALA A 206 3.10 -27.05 -2.53
N ALA A 207 4.31 -27.33 -2.99
CA ALA A 207 5.27 -28.13 -2.24
C ALA A 207 5.62 -27.52 -0.87
N VAL A 208 5.80 -26.19 -0.82
CA VAL A 208 6.04 -25.47 0.45
C VAL A 208 4.80 -25.52 1.36
N LEU A 209 3.59 -25.45 0.78
CA LEU A 209 2.34 -25.56 1.55
C LEU A 209 2.11 -26.98 2.08
N ASP A 210 2.53 -28.03 1.36
CA ASP A 210 2.49 -29.40 1.88
C ASP A 210 3.35 -29.55 3.15
N GLU A 211 4.53 -28.92 3.19
CA GLU A 211 5.37 -28.87 4.38
C GLU A 211 4.69 -28.06 5.51
N ALA A 212 4.10 -26.90 5.17
CA ALA A 212 3.38 -26.05 6.14
C ALA A 212 2.19 -26.81 6.76
N ARG A 213 1.44 -27.56 5.95
CA ARG A 213 0.32 -28.40 6.40
C ARG A 213 0.79 -29.54 7.32
N ALA A 214 1.90 -30.18 6.99
CA ALA A 214 2.47 -31.23 7.83
C ALA A 214 2.91 -30.69 9.20
N LEU A 215 3.41 -29.44 9.24
CA LEU A 215 3.84 -28.76 10.47
C LEU A 215 2.65 -28.31 11.34
N ALA A 216 1.62 -27.78 10.71
CA ALA A 216 0.45 -27.20 11.38
C ALA A 216 -0.85 -27.71 10.74
N PRO A 217 -1.23 -28.99 10.98
CA PRO A 217 -2.49 -29.54 10.50
C PRO A 217 -3.67 -28.74 11.05
N GLY A 218 -4.55 -28.29 10.16
CA GLY A 218 -5.71 -27.47 10.55
C GLY A 218 -5.44 -25.96 10.70
N SER A 219 -4.24 -25.50 10.37
CA SER A 219 -3.96 -24.05 10.31
C SER A 219 -4.74 -23.40 9.18
N GLU A 220 -5.63 -22.47 9.51
CA GLU A 220 -6.47 -21.74 8.57
C GLU A 220 -5.64 -20.83 7.65
N ALA A 221 -4.52 -20.29 8.14
CA ALA A 221 -3.59 -19.54 7.32
C ALA A 221 -2.96 -20.39 6.21
N VAL A 222 -2.70 -21.69 6.48
CA VAL A 222 -2.26 -22.68 5.48
C VAL A 222 -3.40 -22.97 4.52
N GLN A 223 -4.59 -23.26 5.03
CA GLN A 223 -5.77 -23.59 4.24
C GLN A 223 -6.16 -22.46 3.28
N LEU A 224 -6.10 -21.19 3.72
CA LEU A 224 -6.29 -20.03 2.84
C LEU A 224 -5.22 -19.97 1.74
N ALA A 225 -3.95 -20.18 2.08
CA ALA A 225 -2.88 -20.17 1.08
C ALA A 225 -3.01 -21.32 0.08
N GLU A 226 -3.42 -22.51 0.51
CA GLU A 226 -3.74 -23.65 -0.35
C GLU A 226 -4.90 -23.35 -1.29
N ALA A 227 -5.97 -22.73 -0.79
CA ALA A 227 -7.11 -22.30 -1.60
C ALA A 227 -6.68 -21.33 -2.70
N VAL A 228 -5.83 -20.34 -2.38
CA VAL A 228 -5.29 -19.37 -3.37
C VAL A 228 -4.48 -20.11 -4.45
N VAL A 229 -3.59 -21.02 -4.08
CA VAL A 229 -2.77 -21.79 -5.05
C VAL A 229 -3.65 -22.71 -5.89
N ALA A 230 -4.62 -23.42 -5.29
CA ALA A 230 -5.57 -24.28 -5.99
C ALA A 230 -6.40 -23.47 -7.03
N ALA A 231 -6.88 -22.29 -6.64
CA ALA A 231 -7.60 -21.39 -7.52
C ALA A 231 -6.74 -20.95 -8.74
N ARG A 232 -5.46 -20.65 -8.50
CA ARG A 232 -4.49 -20.28 -9.56
C ARG A 232 -4.17 -21.46 -10.49
N ARG A 233 -4.22 -22.69 -10.00
CA ARG A 233 -4.10 -23.92 -10.79
C ARG A 233 -5.37 -24.30 -11.54
N GLY A 234 -6.46 -23.56 -11.36
CA GLY A 234 -7.76 -23.81 -12.01
C GLY A 234 -8.67 -24.76 -11.25
N ALA A 235 -8.27 -25.31 -10.11
CA ALA A 235 -9.07 -26.19 -9.26
C ALA A 235 -10.04 -25.39 -8.38
N ARG A 236 -10.98 -24.67 -9.00
CA ARG A 236 -11.83 -23.67 -8.33
C ARG A 236 -12.79 -24.26 -7.32
N GLU A 237 -13.41 -25.40 -7.65
CA GLU A 237 -14.33 -26.11 -6.76
C GLU A 237 -13.61 -26.60 -5.51
N HIS A 238 -12.39 -27.13 -5.67
CA HIS A 238 -11.57 -27.55 -4.55
C HIS A 238 -11.14 -26.36 -3.68
N ALA A 239 -10.73 -25.24 -4.31
CA ALA A 239 -10.40 -24.02 -3.60
C ALA A 239 -11.60 -23.47 -2.79
N LEU A 240 -12.79 -23.50 -3.37
CA LEU A 240 -14.01 -23.08 -2.67
C LEU A 240 -14.32 -24.01 -1.50
N ALA A 241 -14.20 -25.33 -1.68
CA ALA A 241 -14.41 -26.30 -0.61
C ALA A 241 -13.44 -26.13 0.57
N LEU A 242 -12.16 -25.75 0.29
CA LEU A 242 -11.21 -25.38 1.34
C LEU A 242 -11.70 -24.19 2.16
N LEU A 243 -12.17 -23.11 1.50
CA LEU A 243 -12.66 -21.92 2.19
C LEU A 243 -13.98 -22.17 2.93
N ASP A 244 -14.88 -22.98 2.39
CA ASP A 244 -16.16 -23.35 3.02
C ASP A 244 -15.96 -24.28 4.23
N GLY A 245 -14.83 -25.02 4.27
CA GLY A 245 -14.46 -25.86 5.40
C GLY A 245 -13.88 -25.14 6.60
N MET A 246 -13.55 -23.85 6.47
CA MET A 246 -13.04 -23.03 7.59
C MET A 246 -14.15 -22.75 8.61
N GLN A 247 -13.78 -22.64 9.89
CA GLN A 247 -14.75 -22.49 10.99
C GLN A 247 -14.36 -21.35 11.92
N GLY A 248 -15.31 -20.93 12.77
CA GLY A 248 -15.07 -19.92 13.79
C GLY A 248 -14.80 -18.53 13.24
N ALA A 249 -14.01 -17.75 13.96
CA ALA A 249 -13.70 -16.36 13.64
C ALA A 249 -12.92 -16.18 12.31
N ASP A 250 -12.21 -17.21 11.90
CA ASP A 250 -11.35 -17.17 10.71
C ASP A 250 -12.14 -17.42 9.42
N ALA A 251 -13.29 -18.11 9.49
CA ALA A 251 -14.23 -18.23 8.37
C ALA A 251 -14.76 -16.85 7.92
N ASP A 252 -14.89 -15.92 8.86
CA ASP A 252 -15.34 -14.54 8.64
C ASP A 252 -14.16 -13.55 8.49
N ALA A 253 -12.93 -14.05 8.38
CA ALA A 253 -11.78 -13.19 8.15
C ALA A 253 -11.91 -12.46 6.79
N PRO A 254 -11.63 -11.15 6.72
CA PRO A 254 -11.76 -10.38 5.47
C PRO A 254 -11.07 -11.04 4.28
N ALA A 255 -9.85 -11.55 4.46
CA ALA A 255 -9.07 -12.19 3.40
C ALA A 255 -9.76 -13.47 2.85
N VAL A 256 -10.39 -14.26 3.73
CA VAL A 256 -11.13 -15.47 3.34
C VAL A 256 -12.36 -15.09 2.52
N LEU A 257 -13.16 -14.15 3.02
CA LEU A 257 -14.38 -13.67 2.35
C LEU A 257 -14.07 -13.02 0.99
N MET A 258 -13.00 -12.23 0.91
CA MET A 258 -12.57 -11.62 -0.35
C MET A 258 -12.09 -12.67 -1.37
N GLU A 259 -11.35 -13.70 -0.94
CA GLU A 259 -10.93 -14.79 -1.82
C GLU A 259 -12.12 -15.65 -2.26
N LYS A 260 -13.04 -15.96 -1.35
CA LYS A 260 -14.30 -16.65 -1.67
C LYS A 260 -15.09 -15.91 -2.73
N GLY A 261 -15.27 -14.59 -2.55
CA GLY A 261 -15.94 -13.76 -3.54
C GLY A 261 -15.24 -13.76 -4.90
N ARG A 262 -13.90 -13.76 -4.92
CA ARG A 262 -13.11 -13.84 -6.17
C ARG A 262 -13.31 -15.18 -6.89
N LEU A 263 -13.36 -16.28 -6.15
CA LEU A 263 -13.63 -17.61 -6.70
C LEU A 263 -15.05 -17.72 -7.27
N LEU A 264 -16.06 -17.28 -6.51
CA LEU A 264 -17.45 -17.29 -6.91
C LEU A 264 -17.69 -16.46 -8.18
N ASP A 265 -17.05 -15.30 -8.28
CA ASP A 265 -17.07 -14.48 -9.49
C ASP A 265 -16.50 -15.22 -10.72
N ARG A 266 -15.36 -15.89 -10.57
CA ARG A 266 -14.76 -16.69 -11.64
C ARG A 266 -15.58 -17.92 -12.04
N MET A 267 -16.47 -18.37 -11.14
CA MET A 267 -17.44 -19.45 -11.37
C MET A 267 -18.77 -18.94 -11.93
N GLY A 268 -18.95 -17.63 -12.12
CA GLY A 268 -20.19 -17.01 -12.62
C GLY A 268 -21.30 -16.87 -11.57
N ARG A 269 -21.00 -17.11 -10.28
CA ARG A 269 -21.95 -17.02 -9.15
C ARG A 269 -21.97 -15.60 -8.59
N SER A 270 -22.43 -14.65 -9.42
CA SER A 270 -22.26 -13.19 -9.20
C SER A 270 -22.91 -12.69 -7.90
N ALA A 271 -24.13 -13.13 -7.58
CA ALA A 271 -24.83 -12.69 -6.36
C ALA A 271 -24.09 -13.14 -5.09
N GLU A 272 -23.60 -14.38 -5.08
CA GLU A 272 -22.84 -14.93 -3.96
C GLU A 272 -21.44 -14.29 -3.84
N ALA A 273 -20.83 -14.00 -4.98
CA ALA A 273 -19.56 -13.29 -5.02
C ALA A 273 -19.68 -11.89 -4.38
N PHE A 274 -20.73 -11.16 -4.75
CA PHE A 274 -20.98 -9.84 -4.19
C PHE A 274 -21.27 -9.89 -2.68
N ALA A 275 -22.08 -10.84 -2.24
CA ALA A 275 -22.38 -11.04 -0.82
C ALA A 275 -21.12 -11.35 0.01
N ALA A 276 -20.21 -12.17 -0.54
CA ALA A 276 -18.93 -12.47 0.11
C ALA A 276 -18.03 -11.22 0.21
N TRP A 277 -17.91 -10.43 -0.86
CA TRP A 277 -17.15 -9.18 -0.83
C TRP A 277 -17.74 -8.18 0.16
N ASP A 278 -19.07 -8.01 0.17
CA ASP A 278 -19.72 -7.09 1.10
C ASP A 278 -19.49 -7.48 2.56
N ALA A 279 -19.62 -8.78 2.87
CA ALA A 279 -19.32 -9.30 4.20
C ALA A 279 -17.85 -9.05 4.58
N GLY A 280 -16.90 -9.33 3.68
CA GLY A 280 -15.47 -9.10 3.90
C GLY A 280 -15.14 -7.61 4.13
N LYS A 281 -15.73 -6.71 3.34
CA LYS A 281 -15.55 -5.26 3.50
C LYS A 281 -16.17 -4.73 4.78
N ARG A 282 -17.33 -5.23 5.17
CA ARG A 282 -17.98 -4.89 6.44
C ARG A 282 -17.12 -5.34 7.61
N ARG A 283 -16.63 -6.58 7.58
CA ARG A 283 -15.76 -7.11 8.62
C ARG A 283 -14.44 -6.35 8.73
N LEU A 284 -13.87 -5.94 7.60
CA LEU A 284 -12.65 -5.12 7.58
C LEU A 284 -12.87 -3.74 8.25
N ARG A 285 -14.01 -3.09 8.01
CA ARG A 285 -14.38 -1.83 8.70
C ARG A 285 -14.52 -2.02 10.21
N GLU A 286 -15.18 -3.09 10.64
CA GLU A 286 -15.34 -3.40 12.07
C GLU A 286 -13.99 -3.59 12.77
N LEU A 287 -13.08 -4.36 12.15
CA LEU A 287 -11.77 -4.66 12.73
C LEU A 287 -10.84 -3.46 12.76
N THR A 288 -10.88 -2.61 11.74
CA THR A 288 -9.94 -1.48 11.61
C THR A 288 -10.48 -0.19 12.21
N GLY A 289 -11.80 -0.05 12.35
CA GLY A 289 -12.45 1.21 12.70
C GLY A 289 -12.30 2.30 11.63
N HIS A 290 -11.78 1.95 10.44
CA HIS A 290 -11.55 2.91 9.37
C HIS A 290 -12.84 3.15 8.57
N SER A 291 -13.08 4.42 8.25
CA SER A 291 -14.14 4.86 7.34
C SER A 291 -13.58 5.76 6.25
N TYR A 292 -14.34 5.94 5.19
CA TYR A 292 -14.02 6.90 4.15
C TYR A 292 -14.40 8.32 4.61
N GLU A 293 -13.44 9.23 4.54
CA GLU A 293 -13.62 10.63 4.90
C GLU A 293 -14.13 11.42 3.67
N ALA A 294 -15.41 11.24 3.34
CA ALA A 294 -16.02 11.77 2.12
C ALA A 294 -15.97 13.30 2.07
N GLU A 295 -16.22 13.97 3.21
CA GLU A 295 -16.19 15.43 3.32
C GLU A 295 -14.78 15.98 3.07
N ALA A 296 -13.76 15.38 3.67
CA ALA A 296 -12.37 15.78 3.46
C ALA A 296 -11.92 15.61 2.00
N ALA A 297 -12.34 14.51 1.35
CA ALA A 297 -12.06 14.29 -0.07
C ALA A 297 -12.77 15.33 -0.96
N ALA A 298 -14.02 15.65 -0.67
CA ALA A 298 -14.79 16.66 -1.39
C ALA A 298 -14.18 18.06 -1.21
N ASP A 299 -13.79 18.41 0.01
CA ASP A 299 -13.13 19.68 0.33
C ASP A 299 -11.81 19.84 -0.41
N GLN A 300 -10.97 18.79 -0.39
CA GLN A 300 -9.71 18.78 -1.14
C GLN A 300 -9.93 18.98 -2.65
N ALA A 301 -10.90 18.27 -3.23
CA ALA A 301 -11.24 18.44 -4.65
C ALA A 301 -11.77 19.84 -4.96
N ALA A 302 -12.57 20.43 -4.07
CA ALA A 302 -13.07 21.80 -4.19
C ALA A 302 -11.93 22.83 -4.14
N ARG A 303 -11.00 22.69 -3.21
CA ARG A 303 -9.79 23.53 -3.10
C ARG A 303 -8.94 23.44 -4.37
N LEU A 304 -8.68 22.24 -4.87
CA LEU A 304 -7.91 22.03 -6.10
C LEU A 304 -8.60 22.69 -7.31
N ARG A 305 -9.92 22.53 -7.47
CA ARG A 305 -10.68 23.19 -8.54
C ARG A 305 -10.67 24.70 -8.38
N GLY A 306 -10.86 25.20 -7.18
CA GLY A 306 -10.84 26.64 -6.87
C GLY A 306 -9.47 27.28 -7.06
N PHE A 307 -8.40 26.53 -6.90
CA PHE A 307 -7.04 27.01 -7.14
C PHE A 307 -6.67 26.99 -8.63
N PHE A 308 -6.86 25.89 -9.33
CA PHE A 308 -6.48 25.73 -10.74
C PHE A 308 -7.59 26.22 -11.68
N THR A 309 -7.76 27.55 -11.80
CA THR A 309 -8.73 28.17 -12.71
C THR A 309 -8.07 28.60 -14.02
N PRO A 310 -8.87 28.89 -15.10
CA PRO A 310 -8.34 29.40 -16.36
C PRO A 310 -7.57 30.72 -16.21
N GLU A 311 -7.97 31.57 -15.27
CA GLU A 311 -7.34 32.87 -14.97
C GLU A 311 -5.97 32.62 -14.31
N ARG A 312 -5.94 31.84 -13.24
CA ARG A 312 -4.70 31.53 -12.52
C ARG A 312 -3.70 30.76 -13.39
N ARG A 313 -4.16 29.87 -14.28
CA ARG A 313 -3.28 29.16 -15.22
C ARG A 313 -2.34 30.07 -15.99
N ARG A 314 -2.79 31.28 -16.35
CA ARG A 314 -1.97 32.24 -17.10
C ARG A 314 -0.86 32.85 -16.26
N LEU A 315 -1.01 32.82 -14.95
CA LEU A 315 -0.09 33.38 -13.98
C LEU A 315 0.85 32.34 -13.37
N LEU A 316 0.44 31.07 -13.35
CA LEU A 316 1.22 29.98 -12.77
C LEU A 316 2.48 29.72 -13.63
N PRO A 317 3.69 29.77 -13.04
CA PRO A 317 4.92 29.44 -13.73
C PRO A 317 4.98 27.94 -14.07
N ARG A 318 5.89 27.62 -14.95
CA ARG A 318 6.21 26.22 -15.32
C ARG A 318 7.71 26.03 -15.26
N ALA A 319 8.13 24.89 -14.73
CA ALA A 319 9.54 24.54 -14.75
C ALA A 319 10.03 24.37 -16.19
N PRO A 320 11.25 24.81 -16.52
CA PRO A 320 11.87 24.49 -17.80
C PRO A 320 12.05 22.98 -17.95
N VAL A 321 12.08 22.50 -19.20
CA VAL A 321 12.24 21.07 -19.47
C VAL A 321 13.65 20.64 -19.03
N ALA A 322 13.74 19.63 -18.17
CA ALA A 322 15.01 19.10 -17.73
C ALA A 322 15.66 18.23 -18.81
N ALA A 323 16.99 18.19 -18.83
CA ALA A 323 17.72 17.24 -19.64
C ALA A 323 17.62 15.81 -19.08
N GLY A 324 17.73 14.81 -19.97
CA GLY A 324 17.72 13.39 -19.62
C GLY A 324 16.33 12.75 -19.61
N PRO A 325 16.21 11.55 -19.03
CA PRO A 325 14.97 10.78 -19.06
C PRO A 325 13.81 11.51 -18.40
N GLN A 326 12.64 11.46 -19.08
CA GLN A 326 11.42 12.14 -18.65
C GLN A 326 10.34 11.14 -18.21
N PRO A 327 9.45 11.51 -17.27
CA PRO A 327 8.34 10.67 -16.88
C PRO A 327 7.24 10.64 -17.96
N ILE A 328 6.66 9.46 -18.17
CA ILE A 328 5.35 9.24 -18.77
C ILE A 328 4.40 8.97 -17.62
N PHE A 329 3.46 9.87 -17.37
CA PHE A 329 2.46 9.64 -16.31
C PHE A 329 1.33 8.78 -16.84
N VAL A 330 1.19 7.56 -16.30
CA VAL A 330 0.07 6.65 -16.59
C VAL A 330 -0.97 6.81 -15.49
N LEU A 331 -2.08 7.42 -15.83
CA LEU A 331 -3.14 7.87 -14.94
C LEU A 331 -4.42 7.05 -15.16
N GLY A 332 -5.30 7.08 -14.22
CA GLY A 332 -6.60 6.43 -14.27
C GLY A 332 -7.00 5.91 -12.91
N PHE A 333 -8.27 5.96 -12.58
CA PHE A 333 -8.76 5.45 -11.31
C PHE A 333 -8.27 4.00 -11.08
N PRO A 334 -8.00 3.58 -9.85
CA PRO A 334 -7.58 2.18 -9.59
C PRO A 334 -8.48 1.19 -10.32
N ARG A 335 -7.90 0.15 -10.90
CA ARG A 335 -8.62 -0.88 -11.66
C ARG A 335 -9.14 -0.46 -13.03
N SER A 336 -8.75 0.69 -13.56
CA SER A 336 -9.09 1.11 -14.93
C SER A 336 -8.23 0.45 -16.03
N GLY A 337 -7.16 -0.29 -15.67
CA GLY A 337 -6.24 -0.94 -16.63
C GLY A 337 -4.87 -0.27 -16.75
N THR A 338 -4.52 0.63 -15.84
CA THR A 338 -3.22 1.34 -15.81
C THR A 338 -2.02 0.39 -15.81
N THR A 339 -2.10 -0.74 -15.09
CA THR A 339 -1.03 -1.75 -15.06
C THR A 339 -0.83 -2.41 -16.43
N LEU A 340 -1.90 -2.70 -17.17
CA LEU A 340 -1.81 -3.26 -18.52
C LEU A 340 -1.11 -2.29 -19.46
N VAL A 341 -1.47 -1.00 -19.41
CA VAL A 341 -0.82 0.03 -20.24
C VAL A 341 0.64 0.20 -19.87
N GLU A 342 0.98 0.21 -18.60
CA GLU A 342 2.38 0.27 -18.16
C GLU A 342 3.19 -0.92 -18.66
N GLN A 343 2.68 -2.16 -18.54
CA GLN A 343 3.33 -3.36 -19.06
C GLN A 343 3.50 -3.32 -20.59
N THR A 344 2.49 -2.80 -21.28
CA THR A 344 2.52 -2.58 -22.73
C THR A 344 3.62 -1.59 -23.11
N LEU A 345 3.66 -0.42 -22.48
CA LEU A 345 4.64 0.62 -22.79
C LEU A 345 6.06 0.22 -22.40
N SER A 346 6.23 -0.43 -21.25
CA SER A 346 7.55 -0.85 -20.77
C SER A 346 8.13 -2.06 -21.51
N ALA A 347 7.37 -2.68 -22.39
CA ALA A 347 7.92 -3.63 -23.37
C ALA A 347 8.72 -2.93 -24.49
N HIS A 348 8.54 -1.61 -24.67
CA HIS A 348 9.33 -0.83 -25.61
C HIS A 348 10.73 -0.54 -25.04
N PRO A 349 11.83 -0.76 -25.82
CA PRO A 349 13.21 -0.65 -25.31
C PRO A 349 13.60 0.74 -24.80
N ALA A 350 12.96 1.81 -25.30
CA ALA A 350 13.22 3.18 -24.88
C ALA A 350 12.49 3.59 -23.58
N ILE A 351 11.64 2.72 -23.00
CA ILE A 351 10.80 3.05 -21.85
C ILE A 351 11.14 2.14 -20.67
N ALA A 352 11.57 2.73 -19.56
CA ALA A 352 11.70 2.03 -18.28
C ALA A 352 10.37 1.99 -17.55
N ALA A 353 10.14 0.94 -16.78
CA ALA A 353 8.98 0.86 -15.91
C ALA A 353 9.29 1.39 -14.50
N GLY A 354 8.51 2.38 -14.05
CA GLY A 354 8.68 2.97 -12.71
C GLY A 354 7.74 2.41 -11.65
N ASP A 355 6.66 1.73 -12.03
CA ASP A 355 5.59 1.28 -11.12
C ASP A 355 4.82 2.43 -10.44
N GLU A 356 4.26 2.17 -9.27
CA GLU A 356 3.53 3.14 -8.46
C GLU A 356 4.51 3.97 -7.62
N LEU A 357 4.92 5.12 -8.19
CA LEU A 357 5.83 6.04 -7.51
C LEU A 357 5.04 7.01 -6.61
N PRO A 358 5.32 7.07 -5.29
CA PRO A 358 4.63 8.00 -4.39
C PRO A 358 5.15 9.45 -4.54
N LEU A 359 6.00 9.70 -5.53
CA LEU A 359 6.82 10.92 -5.60
C LEU A 359 6.01 12.19 -5.84
N ILE A 360 4.93 12.14 -6.62
CA ILE A 360 4.09 13.35 -6.86
C ILE A 360 3.34 13.73 -5.59
N GLY A 361 2.82 12.76 -4.84
CA GLY A 361 2.24 13.02 -3.52
C GLY A 361 3.28 13.57 -2.53
N ASP A 362 4.49 13.02 -2.53
CA ASP A 362 5.61 13.55 -1.74
C ASP A 362 5.91 15.03 -2.14
N LEU A 363 5.94 15.36 -3.45
CA LEU A 363 6.12 16.74 -3.90
C LEU A 363 5.00 17.66 -3.40
N ALA A 364 3.73 17.26 -3.54
CA ALA A 364 2.60 18.05 -3.06
C ALA A 364 2.72 18.37 -1.55
N ALA A 365 3.14 17.39 -0.76
CA ALA A 365 3.40 17.58 0.66
C ALA A 365 4.64 18.47 0.96
N MET A 366 5.59 18.54 0.02
CA MET A 366 6.80 19.37 0.16
C MET A 366 6.58 20.82 -0.27
N VAL A 367 5.59 21.11 -1.12
CA VAL A 367 5.33 22.46 -1.69
C VAL A 367 5.36 23.56 -0.62
N PRO A 368 4.61 23.48 0.51
CA PRO A 368 4.63 24.54 1.50
C PRO A 368 6.02 24.83 2.06
N ARG A 369 6.80 23.79 2.29
CA ARG A 369 8.16 23.92 2.85
C ARG A 369 9.15 24.48 1.83
N VAL A 370 9.10 24.01 0.57
CA VAL A 370 9.99 24.44 -0.50
C VAL A 370 9.75 25.90 -0.84
N LEU A 371 8.50 26.36 -0.76
CA LEU A 371 8.10 27.74 -1.04
C LEU A 371 8.08 28.61 0.21
N SER A 372 8.53 28.11 1.36
CA SER A 372 8.49 28.84 2.66
C SER A 372 7.11 29.41 2.98
N SER A 373 6.04 28.75 2.47
CA SER A 373 4.66 29.22 2.55
C SER A 373 4.01 28.85 3.88
N PRO A 374 3.25 29.75 4.50
CA PRO A 374 2.39 29.44 5.64
C PRO A 374 1.11 28.68 5.22
N LEU A 375 0.82 28.62 3.91
CA LEU A 375 -0.36 27.97 3.36
C LEU A 375 -0.08 26.49 3.06
N GLY A 376 -1.14 25.68 3.05
CA GLY A 376 -1.08 24.31 2.58
C GLY A 376 -1.13 24.22 1.05
N TYR A 377 -0.86 23.00 0.53
CA TYR A 377 -1.12 22.71 -0.89
C TYR A 377 -2.63 22.58 -1.14
N PRO A 378 -3.19 23.14 -2.24
CA PRO A 378 -2.49 23.79 -3.37
C PRO A 378 -2.21 25.30 -3.20
N GLU A 379 -2.77 25.95 -2.20
CA GLU A 379 -2.75 27.41 -2.06
C GLU A 379 -1.31 27.98 -1.92
N ALA A 380 -0.40 27.20 -1.34
CA ALA A 380 1.01 27.55 -1.24
C ALA A 380 1.68 27.82 -2.61
N LEU A 381 1.14 27.25 -3.71
CA LEU A 381 1.63 27.52 -5.06
C LEU A 381 1.42 28.99 -5.49
N ALA A 382 0.58 29.75 -4.79
CA ALA A 382 0.39 31.18 -5.06
C ALA A 382 1.67 31.98 -4.78
N ASP A 383 2.51 31.55 -3.85
CA ASP A 383 3.74 32.25 -3.49
C ASP A 383 4.79 32.26 -4.62
N LEU A 384 4.66 31.36 -5.61
CA LEU A 384 5.46 31.40 -6.84
C LEU A 384 5.27 32.67 -7.67
N TRP A 385 4.19 33.43 -7.47
CA TRP A 385 3.96 34.68 -8.18
C TRP A 385 4.68 35.88 -7.53
N MET A 386 5.01 35.74 -6.26
CA MET A 386 5.61 36.80 -5.48
C MET A 386 7.09 37.05 -5.81
N GLY A 387 7.71 36.18 -6.64
CA GLY A 387 9.00 36.43 -7.25
C GLY A 387 10.22 35.91 -6.46
N ASP A 388 10.06 35.62 -5.18
CA ASP A 388 11.18 35.25 -4.31
C ASP A 388 11.57 33.75 -4.40
N GLU A 389 10.66 32.91 -4.94
CA GLU A 389 10.81 31.44 -5.01
C GLU A 389 10.70 30.92 -6.47
N ALA A 390 11.28 31.68 -7.41
CA ALA A 390 11.17 31.37 -8.86
C ALA A 390 11.63 29.95 -9.22
N ASP A 391 12.62 29.40 -8.52
CA ASP A 391 13.22 28.08 -8.72
C ASP A 391 12.55 26.96 -7.88
N GLY A 392 11.50 27.29 -7.14
CA GLY A 392 10.79 26.28 -6.33
C GLY A 392 10.30 25.09 -7.14
N LEU A 393 9.78 25.32 -8.35
CA LEU A 393 9.33 24.23 -9.24
C LEU A 393 10.52 23.39 -9.76
N GLU A 394 11.64 24.01 -10.05
CA GLU A 394 12.86 23.30 -10.45
C GLU A 394 13.41 22.44 -9.30
N THR A 395 13.40 22.99 -8.10
CA THR A 395 13.79 22.28 -6.88
C THR A 395 12.92 21.03 -6.67
N LEU A 396 11.61 21.14 -6.83
CA LEU A 396 10.67 20.00 -6.76
C LEU A 396 10.94 18.98 -7.86
N ARG A 397 11.10 19.43 -9.12
CA ARG A 397 11.41 18.57 -10.27
C ARG A 397 12.72 17.82 -10.06
N ASP A 398 13.75 18.52 -9.65
CA ASP A 398 15.09 17.94 -9.48
C ASP A 398 15.11 16.97 -8.29
N HIS A 399 14.33 17.24 -7.25
CA HIS A 399 14.11 16.28 -6.16
C HIS A 399 13.51 14.99 -6.70
N TYR A 400 12.42 15.08 -7.47
CA TYR A 400 11.77 13.94 -8.09
C TYR A 400 12.74 13.13 -8.97
N LEU A 401 13.45 13.78 -9.90
CA LEU A 401 14.38 13.13 -10.80
C LEU A 401 15.60 12.51 -10.08
N ARG A 402 16.09 13.13 -9.01
CA ARG A 402 17.13 12.52 -8.15
C ARG A 402 16.63 11.26 -7.46
N ARG A 403 15.38 11.26 -6.99
CA ARG A 403 14.77 10.08 -6.36
C ARG A 403 14.64 8.92 -7.37
N VAL A 404 14.16 9.20 -8.58
CA VAL A 404 14.04 8.21 -9.66
C VAL A 404 15.41 7.62 -10.02
N ARG A 405 16.43 8.47 -10.16
CA ARG A 405 17.83 8.02 -10.39
C ARG A 405 18.35 7.14 -9.26
N GLY A 406 18.10 7.55 -8.02
CA GLY A 406 18.50 6.79 -6.83
C GLY A 406 17.81 5.43 -6.69
N MET A 407 16.65 5.25 -7.35
CA MET A 407 15.94 3.96 -7.43
C MET A 407 16.48 3.05 -8.54
N GLY A 408 17.35 3.56 -9.43
CA GLY A 408 17.90 2.78 -10.53
C GLY A 408 16.85 2.37 -11.58
N ILE A 409 15.77 3.14 -11.74
CA ILE A 409 14.64 2.81 -12.62
C ILE A 409 15.08 2.83 -14.09
N VAL A 410 15.87 3.83 -14.48
CA VAL A 410 16.23 4.08 -15.87
C VAL A 410 17.58 3.45 -16.19
N GLY A 411 17.60 2.58 -17.18
CA GLY A 411 18.81 1.97 -17.71
C GLY A 411 19.44 2.74 -18.88
N PRO A 412 20.61 2.28 -19.36
CA PRO A 412 21.25 2.86 -20.54
C PRO A 412 20.35 2.84 -21.77
N GLY A 413 20.32 3.94 -22.52
CA GLY A 413 19.54 4.06 -23.76
C GLY A 413 18.05 4.34 -23.59
N GLN A 414 17.55 4.39 -22.37
CA GLN A 414 16.14 4.71 -22.07
C GLN A 414 15.97 6.22 -21.88
N GLY A 415 15.16 6.84 -22.73
CA GLY A 415 14.83 8.27 -22.65
C GLY A 415 13.54 8.56 -21.86
N TRP A 416 12.79 7.53 -21.54
CA TRP A 416 11.50 7.61 -20.87
C TRP A 416 11.40 6.61 -19.73
N PHE A 417 10.61 6.94 -18.72
CA PHE A 417 10.17 5.99 -17.70
C PHE A 417 8.71 6.24 -17.34
N THR A 418 7.98 5.22 -16.94
CA THR A 418 6.60 5.37 -16.48
C THR A 418 6.56 5.79 -15.01
N ASP A 419 5.63 6.66 -14.66
CA ASP A 419 5.11 6.86 -13.30
C ASP A 419 3.62 6.50 -13.35
N LYS A 420 3.30 5.29 -12.89
CA LYS A 420 1.96 4.77 -12.92
C LYS A 420 1.39 4.75 -11.49
N MET A 421 0.94 5.89 -11.03
CA MET A 421 0.30 6.04 -9.72
C MET A 421 -1.13 6.55 -9.93
N PRO A 422 -2.16 5.72 -9.64
CA PRO A 422 -3.55 6.12 -9.80
C PRO A 422 -3.93 7.40 -9.05
N LEU A 423 -3.32 7.65 -7.89
CA LEU A 423 -3.54 8.85 -7.08
C LEU A 423 -3.01 10.16 -7.70
N ASN A 424 -2.17 10.09 -8.73
CA ASN A 424 -1.62 11.27 -9.39
C ASN A 424 -2.68 12.10 -10.12
N GLU A 425 -3.88 11.57 -10.36
CA GLU A 425 -5.01 12.31 -10.95
C GLU A 425 -5.37 13.57 -10.16
N GLN A 426 -5.22 13.55 -8.84
CA GLN A 426 -5.48 14.71 -7.99
C GLN A 426 -4.44 15.83 -8.18
N HIS A 427 -3.28 15.51 -8.70
CA HIS A 427 -2.13 16.41 -8.79
C HIS A 427 -1.80 16.85 -10.22
N LEU A 428 -2.73 16.71 -11.18
CA LEU A 428 -2.51 17.11 -12.58
C LEU A 428 -2.10 18.57 -12.73
N GLY A 429 -2.60 19.46 -11.86
CA GLY A 429 -2.17 20.85 -11.81
C GLY A 429 -0.68 21.01 -11.47
N LEU A 430 -0.22 20.34 -10.42
CA LEU A 430 1.19 20.34 -10.03
C LEU A 430 2.07 19.66 -11.09
N ILE A 431 1.64 18.52 -11.62
CA ILE A 431 2.35 17.82 -12.70
C ILE A 431 2.55 18.74 -13.91
N GLY A 432 1.50 19.46 -14.33
CA GLY A 432 1.56 20.40 -15.45
C GLY A 432 2.48 21.61 -15.22
N MET A 433 2.77 21.96 -13.96
CA MET A 433 3.73 23.00 -13.59
C MET A 433 5.16 22.46 -13.53
N VAL A 434 5.35 21.31 -12.90
CA VAL A 434 6.68 20.72 -12.65
C VAL A 434 7.22 19.97 -13.88
N PHE A 435 6.34 19.34 -14.66
CA PHE A 435 6.67 18.54 -15.86
C PHE A 435 5.82 18.96 -17.07
N PRO A 436 5.94 20.20 -17.56
CA PRO A 436 5.02 20.74 -18.57
C PRO A 436 5.07 20.03 -19.92
N ALA A 437 6.17 19.37 -20.27
CA ALA A 437 6.35 18.62 -21.52
C ALA A 437 6.07 17.13 -21.41
N SER A 438 5.91 16.61 -20.19
CA SER A 438 5.69 15.19 -19.94
C SER A 438 4.33 14.73 -20.51
N PRO A 439 4.30 13.59 -21.22
CA PRO A 439 3.06 13.02 -21.70
C PRO A 439 2.29 12.36 -20.56
N LEU A 440 0.97 12.59 -20.58
CA LEU A 440 0.03 11.97 -19.65
C LEU A 440 -0.88 11.03 -20.46
N ILE A 441 -0.94 9.76 -20.06
CA ILE A 441 -1.84 8.76 -20.65
C ILE A 441 -2.92 8.47 -19.61
N LEU A 442 -4.15 8.91 -19.89
CA LEU A 442 -5.29 8.77 -18.99
C LEU A 442 -6.14 7.58 -19.40
N LEU A 443 -6.11 6.54 -18.58
CA LEU A 443 -6.97 5.37 -18.74
C LEU A 443 -8.40 5.69 -18.32
N VAL A 444 -9.32 5.42 -19.23
CA VAL A 444 -10.77 5.53 -19.02
C VAL A 444 -11.37 4.14 -19.22
N ARG A 445 -12.24 3.73 -18.32
CA ARG A 445 -12.96 2.47 -18.39
C ARG A 445 -14.38 2.68 -17.89
N HIS A 446 -15.30 1.77 -18.26
CA HIS A 446 -16.69 1.86 -17.82
C HIS A 446 -16.80 2.02 -16.30
N PRO A 447 -17.42 3.12 -15.78
CA PRO A 447 -17.43 3.43 -14.34
C PRO A 447 -17.96 2.31 -13.46
N LEU A 448 -19.00 1.60 -13.89
CA LEU A 448 -19.55 0.46 -13.15
C LEU A 448 -18.54 -0.71 -13.06
N ASP A 449 -17.77 -0.98 -14.12
CA ASP A 449 -16.71 -2.00 -14.08
C ASP A 449 -15.57 -1.61 -13.13
N VAL A 450 -15.22 -0.32 -13.10
CA VAL A 450 -14.17 0.20 -12.21
C VAL A 450 -14.61 0.07 -10.75
N VAL A 451 -15.79 0.59 -10.41
CA VAL A 451 -16.30 0.59 -9.02
C VAL A 451 -16.51 -0.85 -8.53
N LEU A 452 -17.10 -1.73 -9.34
CA LEU A 452 -17.22 -3.16 -9.02
C LEU A 452 -15.85 -3.79 -8.77
N SER A 453 -14.85 -3.49 -9.61
CA SER A 453 -13.51 -4.04 -9.46
C SER A 453 -12.76 -3.48 -8.24
N VAL A 454 -13.00 -2.22 -7.88
CA VAL A 454 -12.48 -1.61 -6.65
C VAL A 454 -13.08 -2.26 -5.42
N PHE A 455 -14.40 -2.45 -5.41
CA PHE A 455 -15.11 -3.09 -4.32
C PHE A 455 -14.70 -4.55 -4.12
N GLY A 456 -14.59 -5.34 -5.20
CA GLY A 456 -14.22 -6.76 -5.18
C GLY A 456 -12.72 -7.03 -4.96
N ASN A 457 -11.90 -6.02 -4.63
CA ASN A 457 -10.47 -6.19 -4.35
C ASN A 457 -10.04 -5.50 -3.06
N GLU A 458 -9.00 -6.02 -2.44
CA GLU A 458 -8.25 -5.30 -1.41
C GLU A 458 -7.23 -4.39 -2.09
N LEU A 459 -7.41 -3.09 -1.92
CA LEU A 459 -6.51 -2.09 -2.47
C LEU A 459 -5.54 -1.60 -1.40
N THR A 460 -4.29 -1.42 -1.80
CA THR A 460 -3.23 -0.82 -1.00
C THR A 460 -3.35 0.71 -1.01
N HIS A 461 -2.44 1.41 -0.36
CA HIS A 461 -2.33 2.88 -0.38
C HIS A 461 -3.50 3.66 0.25
N GLY A 462 -4.21 3.07 1.21
CA GLY A 462 -5.22 3.81 1.98
C GLY A 462 -6.50 4.15 1.21
N PHE A 463 -6.83 3.39 0.16
CA PHE A 463 -8.09 3.51 -0.58
C PHE A 463 -9.31 3.12 0.26
N ARG A 464 -9.59 3.88 1.32
CA ARG A 464 -10.70 3.62 2.26
C ARG A 464 -12.07 3.70 1.61
N CYS A 465 -12.22 4.44 0.50
CA CYS A 465 -13.45 4.45 -0.28
C CYS A 465 -13.83 3.07 -0.82
N ALA A 466 -12.86 2.14 -0.97
CA ALA A 466 -13.10 0.76 -1.40
C ALA A 466 -13.80 -0.11 -0.33
N PHE A 467 -14.05 0.40 0.87
CA PHE A 467 -14.71 -0.36 1.95
C PHE A 467 -16.24 -0.40 1.82
N ALA A 468 -16.84 0.51 1.05
CA ALA A 468 -18.25 0.49 0.71
C ALA A 468 -18.43 0.80 -0.78
N LEU A 469 -19.46 0.21 -1.38
CA LEU A 469 -19.74 0.38 -2.81
C LEU A 469 -20.07 1.83 -3.15
N GLU A 470 -20.92 2.47 -2.35
CA GLU A 470 -21.34 3.86 -2.53
C GLU A 470 -20.20 4.84 -2.34
N ASP A 471 -19.31 4.57 -1.40
CA ASP A 471 -18.13 5.41 -1.17
C ASP A 471 -17.16 5.33 -2.35
N ALA A 472 -16.97 4.13 -2.91
CA ALA A 472 -16.18 3.94 -4.13
C ALA A 472 -16.79 4.70 -5.32
N ALA A 473 -18.12 4.66 -5.47
CA ALA A 473 -18.83 5.37 -6.52
C ALA A 473 -18.73 6.90 -6.37
N ARG A 474 -18.92 7.43 -5.15
CA ARG A 474 -18.78 8.88 -4.86
C ARG A 474 -17.37 9.36 -5.11
N HIS A 475 -16.37 8.60 -4.66
CA HIS A 475 -14.97 8.98 -4.87
C HIS A 475 -14.56 8.91 -6.34
N PHE A 476 -15.08 7.93 -7.09
CA PHE A 476 -14.91 7.87 -8.55
C PHE A 476 -15.51 9.09 -9.23
N ALA A 477 -16.76 9.45 -8.92
CA ALA A 477 -17.44 10.60 -9.50
C ALA A 477 -16.69 11.90 -9.20
N LEU A 478 -16.25 12.09 -7.95
CA LEU A 478 -15.46 13.22 -7.51
C LEU A 478 -14.15 13.36 -8.28
N THR A 479 -13.42 12.24 -8.45
CA THR A 479 -12.16 12.20 -9.20
C THR A 479 -12.38 12.47 -10.68
N ALA A 480 -13.42 11.88 -11.28
CA ALA A 480 -13.77 12.12 -12.69
C ALA A 480 -14.11 13.58 -12.95
N ASP A 481 -14.83 14.23 -12.03
CA ASP A 481 -15.15 15.67 -12.08
C ASP A 481 -13.91 16.55 -11.99
N LEU A 482 -12.99 16.22 -11.09
CA LEU A 482 -11.72 16.94 -10.95
C LEU A 482 -10.84 16.79 -12.20
N VAL A 483 -10.72 15.59 -12.76
CA VAL A 483 -9.97 15.33 -14.00
C VAL A 483 -10.61 16.08 -15.18
N ALA A 484 -11.94 16.10 -15.28
CA ALA A 484 -12.64 16.88 -16.32
C ALA A 484 -12.35 18.37 -16.19
N HIS A 485 -12.36 18.90 -14.97
CA HIS A 485 -11.99 20.30 -14.70
C HIS A 485 -10.55 20.59 -15.16
N TYR A 486 -9.58 19.77 -14.79
CA TYR A 486 -8.19 19.95 -15.23
C TYR A 486 -8.03 19.90 -16.76
N ARG A 487 -8.74 18.99 -17.43
CA ARG A 487 -8.72 18.92 -18.90
C ARG A 487 -9.31 20.16 -19.58
N ALA A 488 -10.31 20.78 -18.97
CA ALA A 488 -10.92 22.01 -19.48
C ALA A 488 -10.07 23.26 -19.19
N THR A 489 -9.37 23.27 -18.06
CA THR A 489 -8.67 24.47 -17.57
C THR A 489 -7.18 24.51 -17.86
N LEU A 490 -6.51 23.34 -17.91
CA LEU A 490 -5.07 23.22 -18.05
C LEU A 490 -4.66 22.78 -19.46
N ALA A 491 -3.57 23.36 -19.97
CA ALA A 491 -2.98 22.90 -21.26
C ALA A 491 -2.04 21.72 -20.98
N LEU A 492 -2.61 20.55 -20.75
CA LEU A 492 -1.89 19.32 -20.50
C LEU A 492 -1.63 18.54 -21.80
N ARG A 493 -0.44 17.96 -21.94
CA ARG A 493 -0.15 16.99 -23.01
C ARG A 493 -0.75 15.65 -22.61
N LEU A 494 -2.07 15.46 -22.81
CA LEU A 494 -2.85 14.36 -22.30
C LEU A 494 -3.54 13.57 -23.43
N LEU A 495 -3.33 12.24 -23.44
CA LEU A 495 -3.99 11.29 -24.32
C LEU A 495 -4.98 10.43 -23.49
N PRO A 496 -6.29 10.53 -23.73
CA PRO A 496 -7.24 9.57 -23.16
C PRO A 496 -7.17 8.25 -23.94
N VAL A 497 -7.15 7.13 -23.21
CA VAL A 497 -7.15 5.77 -23.74
C VAL A 497 -8.28 5.00 -23.07
N ARG A 498 -9.21 4.47 -23.87
CA ARG A 498 -10.26 3.59 -23.36
C ARG A 498 -9.71 2.18 -23.18
N TYR A 499 -10.01 1.58 -22.05
CA TYR A 499 -9.66 0.19 -21.77
C TYR A 499 -10.30 -0.75 -22.80
N GLU A 500 -11.53 -0.49 -23.16
CA GLU A 500 -12.30 -1.26 -24.13
C GLU A 500 -11.64 -1.22 -25.51
N ASP A 501 -11.21 -0.04 -25.99
CA ASP A 501 -10.48 0.11 -27.25
C ASP A 501 -9.15 -0.68 -27.25
N LEU A 502 -8.45 -0.69 -26.10
CA LEU A 502 -7.19 -1.44 -25.96
C LEU A 502 -7.43 -2.96 -26.06
N VAL A 503 -8.57 -3.44 -25.56
CA VAL A 503 -8.93 -4.86 -25.64
C VAL A 503 -9.46 -5.23 -27.01
N ASP A 504 -10.24 -4.35 -27.66
CA ASP A 504 -10.85 -4.59 -28.97
C ASP A 504 -9.83 -4.51 -30.11
N ASP A 505 -8.96 -3.50 -30.10
CA ASP A 505 -7.89 -3.32 -31.10
C ASP A 505 -6.59 -2.87 -30.40
N GLN A 506 -5.88 -3.85 -29.89
CA GLN A 506 -4.62 -3.64 -29.16
C GLN A 506 -3.60 -2.90 -30.03
N GLU A 507 -3.41 -3.34 -31.30
CA GLU A 507 -2.36 -2.78 -32.15
C GLU A 507 -2.63 -1.32 -32.50
N ALA A 508 -3.84 -0.95 -32.90
CA ALA A 508 -4.18 0.44 -33.21
C ALA A 508 -4.02 1.34 -31.97
N THR A 509 -4.44 0.85 -30.81
CA THR A 509 -4.31 1.60 -29.54
C THR A 509 -2.85 1.77 -29.13
N VAL A 510 -2.02 0.72 -29.25
CA VAL A 510 -0.57 0.80 -28.98
C VAL A 510 0.12 1.75 -29.93
N ARG A 511 -0.17 1.69 -31.23
CA ARG A 511 0.39 2.61 -32.23
C ARG A 511 0.03 4.06 -31.90
N ARG A 512 -1.21 4.34 -31.50
CA ARG A 512 -1.66 5.66 -31.09
C ARG A 512 -0.90 6.18 -29.86
N MET A 513 -0.69 5.32 -28.85
CA MET A 513 0.09 5.69 -27.66
C MET A 513 1.56 5.97 -28.00
N LEU A 514 2.22 5.11 -28.76
CA LEU A 514 3.63 5.30 -29.15
C LEU A 514 3.81 6.53 -30.05
N ALA A 515 2.91 6.78 -31.00
CA ALA A 515 2.92 8.00 -31.80
C ALA A 515 2.77 9.27 -30.95
N PHE A 516 1.88 9.24 -29.95
CA PHE A 516 1.74 10.35 -28.97
C PHE A 516 3.02 10.59 -28.17
N LEU A 517 3.78 9.54 -27.86
CA LEU A 517 5.08 9.64 -27.19
C LEU A 517 6.21 10.06 -28.15
N GLY A 518 5.98 10.07 -29.45
CA GLY A 518 7.02 10.32 -30.47
C GLY A 518 7.95 9.12 -30.68
N LEU A 519 7.47 7.91 -30.40
CA LEU A 519 8.24 6.66 -30.53
C LEU A 519 7.75 5.83 -31.73
N SER A 520 8.68 5.10 -32.34
CA SER A 520 8.35 4.11 -33.36
C SER A 520 7.59 2.93 -32.76
N PHE A 521 6.78 2.27 -33.61
CA PHE A 521 6.08 1.07 -33.16
C PHE A 521 7.07 -0.08 -32.93
N ASP A 522 6.93 -0.74 -31.77
CA ASP A 522 7.64 -1.98 -31.43
C ASP A 522 6.63 -3.11 -31.16
N ARG A 523 6.83 -4.24 -31.84
CA ARG A 523 5.94 -5.40 -31.73
C ARG A 523 5.93 -6.03 -30.33
N ALA A 524 6.99 -5.88 -29.56
CA ALA A 524 7.05 -6.36 -28.16
C ALA A 524 5.91 -5.80 -27.30
N CYS A 525 5.44 -4.58 -27.63
CA CYS A 525 4.30 -3.96 -26.94
C CYS A 525 2.97 -4.71 -27.12
N LEU A 526 2.86 -5.63 -28.09
CA LEU A 526 1.65 -6.46 -28.29
C LEU A 526 1.63 -7.72 -27.40
N ALA A 527 2.73 -8.02 -26.72
CA ALA A 527 2.84 -9.18 -25.85
C ALA A 527 3.23 -8.76 -24.41
N PRO A 528 2.44 -7.91 -23.74
CA PRO A 528 2.78 -7.40 -22.40
C PRO A 528 2.95 -8.53 -21.36
N HIS A 529 2.26 -9.65 -21.51
CA HIS A 529 2.37 -10.84 -20.67
C HIS A 529 3.73 -11.57 -20.80
N ALA A 530 4.45 -11.37 -21.91
CA ALA A 530 5.80 -11.90 -22.10
C ALA A 530 6.87 -11.06 -21.36
N ASN A 531 6.51 -9.88 -20.90
CA ASN A 531 7.37 -9.05 -20.06
C ASN A 531 7.51 -9.72 -18.68
N ARG A 532 8.67 -10.31 -18.42
CA ARG A 532 8.95 -11.07 -17.19
C ARG A 532 9.04 -10.21 -15.93
N ARG A 533 8.77 -8.92 -16.05
CA ARG A 533 8.76 -8.01 -14.91
C ARG A 533 7.59 -8.33 -13.97
N TYR A 534 7.88 -8.44 -12.69
CA TYR A 534 6.86 -8.55 -11.66
C TYR A 534 6.12 -7.21 -11.51
N ALA A 535 4.81 -7.20 -11.74
CA ALA A 535 3.97 -6.01 -11.53
C ALA A 535 3.61 -5.87 -10.04
N ARG A 536 4.02 -4.77 -9.42
CA ARG A 536 3.81 -4.48 -7.98
C ARG A 536 2.41 -3.93 -7.69
N THR A 537 1.37 -4.58 -8.17
CA THR A 537 -0.01 -4.09 -8.04
C THR A 537 -0.96 -5.23 -7.72
N ALA A 538 -2.17 -4.90 -7.23
CA ALA A 538 -3.24 -5.89 -7.06
C ALA A 538 -3.65 -6.60 -8.37
N SER A 539 -3.16 -6.12 -9.52
CA SER A 539 -3.43 -6.69 -10.85
C SER A 539 -2.32 -7.64 -11.35
N TYR A 540 -1.29 -7.96 -10.52
CA TYR A 540 -0.11 -8.72 -10.97
C TYR A 540 -0.47 -10.03 -11.68
N ALA A 541 -1.44 -10.77 -11.15
CA ALA A 541 -1.86 -12.04 -11.73
C ALA A 541 -2.59 -11.87 -13.08
N GLN A 542 -3.28 -10.75 -13.25
CA GLN A 542 -4.08 -10.46 -14.44
C GLN A 542 -3.20 -10.05 -15.63
N VAL A 543 -2.14 -9.29 -15.39
CA VAL A 543 -1.23 -8.83 -16.47
C VAL A 543 -0.20 -9.88 -16.88
N ALA A 544 -0.07 -10.97 -16.13
CA ALA A 544 0.74 -12.13 -16.49
C ALA A 544 0.02 -13.09 -17.46
N GLU A 545 -1.27 -12.89 -17.70
CA GLU A 545 -2.05 -13.65 -18.68
C GLU A 545 -2.04 -12.94 -20.06
N PRO A 546 -2.19 -13.67 -21.18
CA PRO A 546 -2.49 -13.04 -22.47
C PRO A 546 -3.69 -12.11 -22.36
N LEU A 547 -3.74 -11.07 -23.21
CA LEU A 547 -4.85 -10.13 -23.20
C LEU A 547 -6.19 -10.85 -23.35
N TYR A 548 -7.15 -10.52 -22.48
CA TYR A 548 -8.48 -11.15 -22.43
C TYR A 548 -9.59 -10.09 -22.32
N ASP A 549 -10.79 -10.44 -22.70
CA ASP A 549 -11.97 -9.57 -22.72
C ASP A 549 -12.92 -9.74 -21.52
N ARG A 550 -12.77 -10.80 -20.72
CA ARG A 550 -13.67 -11.14 -19.60
C ARG A 550 -13.84 -10.03 -18.54
N SER A 551 -12.96 -9.07 -18.51
CA SER A 551 -13.07 -7.90 -17.62
C SER A 551 -13.90 -6.77 -18.20
N ARG A 552 -14.28 -6.85 -19.49
CA ARG A 552 -15.08 -5.84 -20.19
C ARG A 552 -16.55 -6.10 -19.94
N HIS A 553 -17.28 -5.06 -19.56
CA HIS A 553 -18.74 -5.11 -19.26
C HIS A 553 -19.11 -6.16 -18.20
N ARG A 554 -18.20 -6.50 -17.32
CA ARG A 554 -18.44 -7.44 -16.22
C ARG A 554 -19.56 -6.95 -15.30
N TYR A 555 -19.75 -5.65 -15.18
CA TYR A 555 -20.83 -5.03 -14.40
C TYR A 555 -22.22 -5.56 -14.78
N ARG A 556 -22.42 -6.04 -16.02
CA ARG A 556 -23.74 -6.55 -16.48
C ARG A 556 -24.24 -7.73 -15.66
N ALA A 557 -23.34 -8.56 -15.15
CA ALA A 557 -23.68 -9.67 -14.26
C ALA A 557 -24.00 -9.23 -12.81
N TYR A 558 -23.88 -7.94 -12.51
CA TYR A 558 -24.04 -7.34 -11.19
C TYR A 558 -24.97 -6.14 -11.18
N LEU A 559 -25.83 -5.97 -12.21
CA LEU A 559 -26.69 -4.79 -12.35
C LEU A 559 -27.63 -4.59 -11.16
N GLU A 560 -28.16 -5.67 -10.59
CA GLU A 560 -28.99 -5.63 -9.40
C GLU A 560 -28.25 -5.05 -8.20
N GLN A 561 -27.03 -5.54 -7.93
CA GLN A 561 -26.21 -5.10 -6.81
C GLN A 561 -25.62 -3.69 -7.02
N LEU A 562 -25.45 -3.30 -8.27
CA LEU A 562 -24.94 -1.97 -8.65
C LEU A 562 -26.04 -0.91 -8.75
N ALA A 563 -27.32 -1.29 -8.74
CA ALA A 563 -28.44 -0.38 -8.88
C ALA A 563 -28.37 0.85 -7.94
N PRO A 564 -27.95 0.74 -6.66
CA PRO A 564 -27.86 1.90 -5.77
C PRO A 564 -26.82 2.95 -6.19
N VAL A 565 -25.79 2.54 -6.95
CA VAL A 565 -24.69 3.45 -7.34
C VAL A 565 -24.81 3.98 -8.77
N ILE A 566 -25.74 3.46 -9.57
CA ILE A 566 -25.98 3.95 -10.93
C ILE A 566 -26.29 5.45 -10.95
N PRO A 567 -27.22 6.00 -10.12
CA PRO A 567 -27.49 7.44 -10.13
C PRO A 567 -26.27 8.30 -9.72
N ILE A 568 -25.39 7.77 -8.87
CA ILE A 568 -24.15 8.46 -8.46
C ILE A 568 -23.18 8.56 -9.64
N LEU A 569 -23.10 7.51 -10.47
CA LEU A 569 -22.14 7.40 -11.56
C LEU A 569 -22.66 7.92 -12.91
N GLU A 570 -23.95 8.10 -13.07
CA GLU A 570 -24.60 8.51 -14.32
C GLU A 570 -23.98 9.80 -14.92
N PRO A 571 -23.74 10.88 -14.15
CA PRO A 571 -23.09 12.08 -14.68
C PRO A 571 -21.67 11.80 -15.19
N ALA A 572 -20.92 10.96 -14.49
CA ALA A 572 -19.57 10.57 -14.91
C ALA A 572 -19.60 9.66 -16.14
N MET A 573 -20.53 8.71 -16.20
CA MET A 573 -20.74 7.86 -17.39
C MET A 573 -21.05 8.68 -18.63
N ALA A 574 -22.00 9.60 -18.55
CA ALA A 574 -22.39 10.47 -19.66
C ALA A 574 -21.18 11.32 -20.16
N ARG A 575 -20.42 11.91 -19.24
CA ARG A 575 -19.23 12.71 -19.56
C ARG A 575 -18.12 11.90 -20.23
N LEU A 576 -17.95 10.66 -19.80
CA LEU A 576 -16.95 9.74 -20.34
C LEU A 576 -17.45 9.00 -21.60
N GLY A 577 -18.69 9.24 -22.04
CA GLY A 577 -19.30 8.63 -23.23
C GLY A 577 -19.64 7.15 -23.04
N TYR A 578 -20.05 6.76 -21.83
CA TYR A 578 -20.57 5.43 -21.51
C TYR A 578 -22.08 5.45 -21.25
N SER A 579 -22.72 4.34 -21.51
CA SER A 579 -24.13 4.04 -21.16
C SER A 579 -24.19 2.64 -20.56
N ILE A 580 -25.27 2.35 -19.86
CA ILE A 580 -25.53 1.02 -19.25
C ILE A 580 -25.81 -0.01 -20.35
#